data_40283bd3f6514f0fd70c43bc6c1ea583
#
_entry.id   40283bd3f6514f0fd70c43bc6c1ea583
#
_cell.length_a   1.000
_cell.length_b   1.000
_cell.length_c   1.000
_cell.angle_alpha   90.00
_cell.angle_beta   90.00
_cell.angle_gamma   90.00
#
_symmetry.space_group_name_H-M   'P 1'
#
loop_
_entity.id
_entity.type
_entity.pdbx_description
1 polymer ?
#
loop_
_entity_poly.entity_id
_entity_poly.type
_entity_poly.pdbx_seq_one_letter_code
_entity_poly.pdbx_strand_id
1 'polypeptide(L)'
;MNTKKFIIPVIAALLGLILISVFVWFARQQQNEAQLQEAETIAPKTELPAIEVFTMSAQVREVRGASLLVDVLSNDPTNQALSTREVLVTNDTVIMRRALKDSQIHEREMAAYRNLITELKAQAEATGIQPEEWPPIPANFTETAITLNQIVVGNRVWIITNEDTRTAERFTAKSIKIEI
;
A
#
# COMPACT_ATOMS: atom_id res chain seq x y z
N MET A 1 8.30 39.05 -76.24
CA MET A 1 8.94 39.03 -74.90
C MET A 1 8.93 37.61 -74.43
N ASN A 2 10.10 37.00 -74.18
CA ASN A 2 10.27 35.57 -73.93
C ASN A 2 10.09 35.23 -72.43
N THR A 3 8.84 35.13 -71.99
CA THR A 3 8.49 34.82 -70.57
C THR A 3 8.92 33.43 -70.12
N LYS A 4 9.22 32.51 -71.02
CA LYS A 4 9.64 31.13 -70.70
C LYS A 4 11.04 31.03 -70.11
N LYS A 5 11.94 32.01 -70.32
CA LYS A 5 13.32 31.98 -69.84
C LYS A 5 13.44 32.32 -68.31
N PHE A 6 12.41 32.92 -67.74
CA PHE A 6 12.41 33.30 -66.30
C PHE A 6 11.69 32.30 -65.39
N ILE A 7 10.82 31.46 -65.92
CA ILE A 7 10.00 30.52 -65.13
C ILE A 7 10.83 29.37 -64.60
N ILE A 8 11.80 28.85 -65.36
CA ILE A 8 12.61 27.69 -64.99
C ILE A 8 13.49 27.98 -63.73
N PRO A 9 14.25 29.08 -63.66
CA PRO A 9 15.08 29.36 -62.49
C PRO A 9 14.24 29.67 -61.23
N VAL A 10 13.05 30.24 -61.38
CA VAL A 10 12.17 30.50 -60.22
C VAL A 10 11.62 29.20 -59.63
N ILE A 11 11.23 28.24 -60.47
CA ILE A 11 10.76 26.93 -60.00
C ILE A 11 11.89 26.15 -59.35
N ALA A 12 13.10 26.19 -59.90
CA ALA A 12 14.27 25.55 -59.30
C ALA A 12 14.64 26.15 -57.93
N ALA A 13 14.54 27.47 -57.75
CA ALA A 13 14.76 28.13 -56.48
C ALA A 13 13.71 27.79 -55.41
N LEU A 14 12.45 27.69 -55.81
CA LEU A 14 11.34 27.28 -54.92
C LEU A 14 11.49 25.82 -54.48
N LEU A 15 11.84 24.92 -55.38
CA LEU A 15 12.11 23.51 -55.03
C LEU A 15 13.31 23.36 -54.09
N GLY A 16 14.36 24.15 -54.29
CA GLY A 16 15.52 24.18 -53.38
C GLY A 16 15.16 24.62 -51.96
N LEU A 17 14.32 25.66 -51.82
CA LEU A 17 13.82 26.13 -50.53
C LEU A 17 12.97 25.10 -49.79
N ILE A 18 12.13 24.39 -50.54
CA ILE A 18 11.28 23.31 -49.93
C ILE A 18 12.17 22.17 -49.44
N LEU A 19 13.16 21.74 -50.20
CA LEU A 19 14.08 20.68 -49.80
C LEU A 19 14.90 21.07 -48.55
N ILE A 20 15.38 22.30 -48.47
CA ILE A 20 16.11 22.79 -47.27
C ILE A 20 15.18 22.82 -46.05
N SER A 21 13.95 23.27 -46.20
CA SER A 21 13.00 23.30 -45.05
C SER A 21 12.61 21.91 -44.55
N VAL A 22 12.42 20.96 -45.45
CA VAL A 22 12.18 19.55 -45.06
C VAL A 22 13.39 18.94 -44.36
N PHE A 23 14.60 19.23 -44.87
CA PHE A 23 15.84 18.72 -44.24
C PHE A 23 16.07 19.31 -42.83
N VAL A 24 15.84 20.61 -42.65
CA VAL A 24 15.93 21.26 -41.33
C VAL A 24 14.88 20.72 -40.35
N TRP A 25 13.66 20.47 -40.85
CA TRP A 25 12.61 19.88 -40.01
C TRP A 25 12.97 18.44 -39.58
N PHE A 26 13.49 17.62 -40.49
CA PHE A 26 13.93 16.25 -40.17
C PHE A 26 15.11 16.22 -39.22
N ALA A 27 16.09 17.11 -39.37
CA ALA A 27 17.23 17.23 -38.47
C ALA A 27 16.80 17.64 -37.04
N ARG A 28 15.81 18.55 -36.92
CA ARG A 28 15.24 18.92 -35.62
C ARG A 28 14.48 17.76 -34.94
N GLN A 29 13.79 16.95 -35.73
CA GLN A 29 13.07 15.80 -35.18
C GLN A 29 14.02 14.76 -34.62
N GLN A 30 15.13 14.45 -35.31
CA GLN A 30 16.17 13.57 -34.80
C GLN A 30 16.86 14.10 -33.53
N GLN A 31 17.08 15.41 -33.43
CA GLN A 31 17.64 16.01 -32.20
C GLN A 31 16.68 15.91 -31.01
N ASN A 32 15.39 16.07 -31.24
CA ASN A 32 14.38 15.93 -30.18
C ASN A 32 14.26 14.47 -29.68
N GLU A 33 14.34 13.49 -30.60
CA GLU A 33 14.32 12.07 -30.21
C GLU A 33 15.58 11.66 -29.45
N ALA A 34 16.74 12.18 -29.83
CA ALA A 34 18.01 11.95 -29.13
C ALA A 34 17.99 12.57 -27.72
N GLN A 35 17.45 13.76 -27.55
CA GLN A 35 17.30 14.41 -26.24
C GLN A 35 16.31 13.70 -25.33
N LEU A 36 15.21 13.15 -25.88
CA LEU A 36 14.27 12.34 -25.12
C LEU A 36 14.88 11.03 -24.63
N GLN A 37 15.66 10.36 -25.47
CA GLN A 37 16.39 9.14 -25.08
C GLN A 37 17.48 9.40 -24.03
N GLU A 38 18.18 10.53 -24.13
CA GLU A 38 19.20 10.91 -23.16
C GLU A 38 18.62 11.32 -21.82
N ALA A 39 17.45 11.99 -21.81
CA ALA A 39 16.71 12.33 -20.60
C ALA A 39 16.15 11.08 -19.88
N GLU A 40 15.74 10.05 -20.61
CA GLU A 40 15.26 8.79 -20.05
C GLU A 40 16.40 7.93 -19.46
N THR A 41 17.62 8.08 -20.00
CA THR A 41 18.81 7.33 -19.53
C THR A 41 19.48 7.99 -18.31
N ILE A 42 19.27 9.28 -18.08
CA ILE A 42 19.92 10.05 -16.99
C ILE A 42 19.01 10.18 -15.76
N ALA A 43 17.70 9.91 -15.87
CA ALA A 43 16.88 9.84 -14.68
C ALA A 43 17.40 8.66 -13.82
N PRO A 44 18.04 8.91 -12.66
CA PRO A 44 18.36 7.83 -11.75
C PRO A 44 16.99 7.23 -11.38
N LYS A 45 16.77 5.98 -11.77
CA LYS A 45 15.66 5.18 -11.28
C LYS A 45 15.89 5.04 -9.78
N THR A 46 15.48 6.05 -9.02
CA THR A 46 15.48 5.99 -7.57
C THR A 46 14.43 4.94 -7.25
N GLU A 47 14.87 3.69 -7.23
CA GLU A 47 14.07 2.63 -6.63
C GLU A 47 13.92 3.03 -5.17
N LEU A 48 12.75 3.59 -4.85
CA LEU A 48 12.37 3.80 -3.47
C LEU A 48 12.61 2.46 -2.76
N PRO A 49 13.29 2.46 -1.60
CA PRO A 49 13.53 1.23 -0.87
C PRO A 49 12.18 0.52 -0.71
N ALA A 50 12.14 -0.73 -1.11
CA ALA A 50 10.92 -1.51 -1.04
C ALA A 50 10.47 -1.55 0.42
N ILE A 51 9.35 -0.90 0.74
CA ILE A 51 8.79 -0.89 2.09
C ILE A 51 8.34 -2.31 2.39
N GLU A 52 9.02 -3.00 3.31
CA GLU A 52 8.60 -4.32 3.76
C GLU A 52 7.26 -4.22 4.50
N VAL A 53 6.34 -5.14 4.21
CA VAL A 53 5.00 -5.17 4.82
C VAL A 53 4.87 -6.46 5.62
N PHE A 54 4.74 -6.31 6.93
CA PHE A 54 4.65 -7.41 7.90
C PHE A 54 3.22 -7.70 8.36
N THR A 55 2.23 -7.11 7.71
CA THR A 55 0.82 -7.28 8.05
C THR A 55 -0.03 -7.51 6.82
N MET A 56 -1.08 -8.30 6.96
CA MET A 56 -1.97 -8.65 5.85
C MET A 56 -3.41 -8.87 6.33
N SER A 57 -4.37 -8.33 5.59
CA SER A 57 -5.79 -8.69 5.72
C SER A 57 -6.12 -9.77 4.70
N ALA A 58 -6.79 -10.82 5.13
CA ALA A 58 -7.13 -11.93 4.28
C ALA A 58 -8.45 -12.59 4.69
N GLN A 59 -9.00 -13.43 3.80
CA GLN A 59 -10.12 -14.31 4.11
C GLN A 59 -9.64 -15.76 4.10
N VAL A 60 -10.02 -16.52 5.12
CA VAL A 60 -9.67 -17.95 5.22
C VAL A 60 -10.41 -18.72 4.14
N ARG A 61 -9.66 -19.37 3.26
CA ARG A 61 -10.16 -20.24 2.20
C ARG A 61 -10.21 -21.70 2.66
N GLU A 62 -9.20 -22.11 3.42
CA GLU A 62 -9.06 -23.51 3.87
C GLU A 62 -8.21 -23.57 5.14
N VAL A 63 -8.52 -24.51 6.04
CA VAL A 63 -7.71 -24.85 7.22
C VAL A 63 -7.07 -26.22 6.99
N ARG A 64 -5.73 -26.27 7.00
CA ARG A 64 -4.93 -27.48 6.69
C ARG A 64 -4.00 -27.83 7.83
N GLY A 65 -4.41 -28.70 8.73
CA GLY A 65 -3.55 -29.15 9.83
C GLY A 65 -3.00 -27.96 10.63
N ALA A 66 -1.71 -27.63 10.44
CA ALA A 66 -1.03 -26.52 11.08
C ALA A 66 -0.88 -25.29 10.15
N SER A 67 -1.66 -25.17 9.08
CA SER A 67 -1.62 -24.02 8.18
C SER A 67 -3.00 -23.54 7.76
N LEU A 68 -3.07 -22.28 7.32
CA LEU A 68 -4.24 -21.68 6.69
C LEU A 68 -3.91 -21.33 5.24
N LEU A 69 -4.79 -21.69 4.32
CA LEU A 69 -4.79 -21.10 2.99
C LEU A 69 -5.73 -19.91 3.02
N VAL A 70 -5.21 -18.74 2.66
CA VAL A 70 -5.96 -17.47 2.75
C VAL A 70 -5.94 -16.73 1.43
N ASP A 71 -7.04 -16.06 1.11
CA ASP A 71 -7.14 -15.14 -0.02
C ASP A 71 -6.93 -13.72 0.51
N VAL A 72 -5.94 -13.02 -0.07
CA VAL A 72 -5.56 -11.67 0.36
C VAL A 72 -6.65 -10.67 -0.01
N LEU A 73 -7.11 -9.91 0.98
CA LEU A 73 -8.04 -8.80 0.77
C LEU A 73 -7.23 -7.55 0.42
N SER A 74 -6.78 -7.45 -0.82
CA SER A 74 -6.05 -6.27 -1.30
C SER A 74 -6.99 -5.36 -2.07
N ASN A 75 -6.92 -4.06 -1.78
CA ASN A 75 -7.55 -3.03 -2.62
C ASN A 75 -6.68 -2.66 -3.83
N ASP A 76 -5.50 -3.28 -3.99
CA ASP A 76 -4.58 -3.03 -5.08
C ASP A 76 -4.81 -4.06 -6.21
N PRO A 77 -5.46 -3.67 -7.32
CA PRO A 77 -5.70 -4.58 -8.45
C PRO A 77 -4.41 -4.98 -9.20
N THR A 78 -3.29 -4.31 -8.95
CA THR A 78 -2.01 -4.61 -9.63
C THR A 78 -1.28 -5.80 -9.00
N ASN A 79 -1.66 -6.24 -7.81
CA ASN A 79 -1.00 -7.32 -7.06
C ASN A 79 -1.79 -8.65 -7.09
N GLN A 80 -2.41 -8.98 -8.23
CA GLN A 80 -3.19 -10.22 -8.39
C GLN A 80 -2.32 -11.50 -8.39
N ALA A 81 -1.02 -11.40 -8.69
CA ALA A 81 -0.12 -12.55 -8.79
C ALA A 81 0.01 -13.34 -7.48
N LEU A 82 -0.30 -12.72 -6.35
CA LEU A 82 -0.16 -13.30 -5.03
C LEU A 82 -1.47 -13.22 -4.23
N SER A 83 -2.59 -13.49 -4.87
CA SER A 83 -3.92 -13.42 -4.24
C SER A 83 -4.14 -14.48 -3.14
N THR A 84 -3.46 -15.62 -3.24
CA THR A 84 -3.57 -16.72 -2.27
C THR A 84 -2.24 -16.94 -1.56
N ARG A 85 -2.27 -17.16 -0.25
CA ARG A 85 -1.10 -17.37 0.62
C ARG A 85 -1.29 -18.58 1.52
N GLU A 86 -0.21 -19.29 1.79
CA GLU A 86 -0.16 -20.30 2.85
C GLU A 86 0.46 -19.69 4.11
N VAL A 87 -0.32 -19.67 5.19
CA VAL A 87 0.08 -19.14 6.49
C VAL A 87 0.32 -20.28 7.45
N LEU A 88 1.57 -20.45 7.88
CA LEU A 88 1.96 -21.44 8.86
C LEU A 88 1.60 -20.97 10.26
N VAL A 89 1.01 -21.83 11.04
CA VAL A 89 0.64 -21.62 12.43
C VAL A 89 1.50 -22.52 13.30
N THR A 90 2.25 -21.94 14.23
CA THR A 90 3.10 -22.65 15.17
C THR A 90 2.56 -22.54 16.59
N ASN A 91 3.20 -23.21 17.54
CA ASN A 91 2.85 -23.08 18.96
C ASN A 91 3.08 -21.67 19.51
N ASP A 92 3.94 -20.88 18.86
CA ASP A 92 4.24 -19.48 19.24
C ASP A 92 3.27 -18.48 18.56
N THR A 93 2.42 -18.94 17.66
CA THR A 93 1.45 -18.09 16.99
C THR A 93 0.31 -17.74 17.95
N VAL A 94 0.13 -16.46 18.22
CA VAL A 94 -0.99 -15.96 19.03
C VAL A 94 -2.23 -15.81 18.16
N ILE A 95 -3.30 -16.53 18.49
CA ILE A 95 -4.57 -16.46 17.76
C ILE A 95 -5.63 -15.82 18.65
N MET A 96 -6.21 -14.73 18.19
CA MET A 96 -7.20 -13.96 18.94
C MET A 96 -8.48 -13.79 18.11
N ARG A 97 -9.60 -13.92 18.77
CA ARG A 97 -10.90 -13.52 18.22
C ARG A 97 -11.27 -12.15 18.74
N ARG A 98 -11.59 -11.25 17.82
CA ARG A 98 -12.02 -9.90 18.13
C ARG A 98 -13.53 -9.80 17.94
N ALA A 99 -14.23 -9.38 18.96
CA ALA A 99 -15.66 -9.13 18.94
C ALA A 99 -15.96 -7.70 19.40
N LEU A 100 -16.93 -7.05 18.79
CA LEU A 100 -17.37 -5.74 19.24
C LEU A 100 -17.93 -5.84 20.67
N LYS A 101 -17.61 -4.88 21.51
CA LYS A 101 -18.22 -4.74 22.81
C LYS A 101 -19.67 -4.30 22.68
N ASP A 102 -20.47 -4.67 23.64
CA ASP A 102 -21.79 -4.05 23.81
C ASP A 102 -21.64 -2.52 23.91
N SER A 103 -22.49 -1.79 23.18
CA SER A 103 -22.42 -0.34 23.08
C SER A 103 -22.53 0.35 24.44
N GLN A 104 -23.39 -0.18 25.34
CA GLN A 104 -23.57 0.39 26.68
C GLN A 104 -22.33 0.17 27.57
N ILE A 105 -21.63 -0.97 27.39
CA ILE A 105 -20.39 -1.23 28.10
C ILE A 105 -19.31 -0.27 27.61
N HIS A 106 -19.15 -0.14 26.31
CA HIS A 106 -18.17 0.77 25.71
C HIS A 106 -18.44 2.23 26.10
N GLU A 107 -19.69 2.68 26.07
CA GLU A 107 -20.06 4.04 26.49
C GLU A 107 -19.71 4.33 27.95
N ARG A 108 -19.95 3.36 28.85
CA ARG A 108 -19.54 3.49 30.28
C ARG A 108 -18.02 3.58 30.44
N GLU A 109 -17.27 2.74 29.72
CA GLU A 109 -15.80 2.79 29.74
C GLU A 109 -15.30 4.15 29.20
N MET A 110 -15.89 4.65 28.12
CA MET A 110 -15.54 5.95 27.55
C MET A 110 -15.90 7.12 28.47
N ALA A 111 -17.00 7.02 29.21
CA ALA A 111 -17.36 8.03 30.21
C ALA A 111 -16.35 8.03 31.37
N ALA A 112 -16.00 6.85 31.90
CA ALA A 112 -14.99 6.73 32.94
C ALA A 112 -13.61 7.25 32.46
N TYR A 113 -13.21 6.92 31.25
CA TYR A 113 -11.99 7.43 30.65
C TYR A 113 -11.97 8.96 30.56
N ARG A 114 -13.07 9.59 30.09
CA ARG A 114 -13.16 11.06 30.02
C ARG A 114 -13.03 11.72 31.37
N ASN A 115 -13.67 11.15 32.42
CA ASN A 115 -13.56 11.65 33.78
C ASN A 115 -12.10 11.57 34.29
N LEU A 116 -11.45 10.41 34.09
CA LEU A 116 -10.05 10.21 34.46
C LEU A 116 -9.10 11.21 33.76
N ILE A 117 -9.28 11.41 32.46
CA ILE A 117 -8.50 12.41 31.71
C ILE A 117 -8.71 13.83 32.24
N THR A 118 -9.96 14.17 32.60
CA THR A 118 -10.26 15.48 33.18
C THR A 118 -9.57 15.67 34.55
N GLU A 119 -9.59 14.66 35.40
CA GLU A 119 -8.91 14.68 36.68
C GLU A 119 -7.38 14.81 36.53
N LEU A 120 -6.77 14.02 35.64
CA LEU A 120 -5.35 14.07 35.37
C LEU A 120 -4.90 15.44 34.82
N LYS A 121 -5.71 16.05 33.96
CA LYS A 121 -5.45 17.42 33.46
C LYS A 121 -5.50 18.45 34.56
N ALA A 122 -6.55 18.43 35.39
CA ALA A 122 -6.68 19.34 36.51
C ALA A 122 -5.51 19.18 37.51
N GLN A 123 -5.08 17.96 37.76
CA GLN A 123 -3.93 17.69 38.62
C GLN A 123 -2.63 18.24 38.00
N ALA A 124 -2.41 18.04 36.69
CA ALA A 124 -1.25 18.55 35.98
C ALA A 124 -1.20 20.09 36.03
N GLU A 125 -2.36 20.74 35.84
CA GLU A 125 -2.48 22.19 35.93
C GLU A 125 -2.17 22.72 37.34
N ALA A 126 -2.66 22.03 38.37
CA ALA A 126 -2.45 22.42 39.76
C ALA A 126 -0.99 22.22 40.26
N THR A 127 -0.31 21.20 39.74
CA THR A 127 1.05 20.83 40.19
C THR A 127 2.14 21.30 39.23
N GLY A 128 1.81 21.65 38.00
CA GLY A 128 2.77 21.92 36.90
C GLY A 128 3.48 20.67 36.37
N ILE A 129 3.07 19.45 36.83
CA ILE A 129 3.69 18.17 36.50
C ILE A 129 2.75 17.41 35.58
N GLN A 130 3.22 17.14 34.36
CA GLN A 130 2.48 16.31 33.38
C GLN A 130 2.55 14.82 33.79
N PRO A 131 1.48 14.03 33.55
CA PRO A 131 1.54 12.59 33.72
C PRO A 131 2.64 11.98 32.85
N GLU A 132 3.39 11.02 33.39
CA GLU A 132 4.43 10.30 32.64
C GLU A 132 3.83 9.52 31.47
N GLU A 133 2.67 8.91 31.68
CA GLU A 133 1.88 8.25 30.63
C GLU A 133 0.40 8.62 30.75
N TRP A 134 -0.22 8.83 29.60
CA TRP A 134 -1.66 8.99 29.53
C TRP A 134 -2.35 7.63 29.44
N PRO A 135 -3.47 7.41 30.15
CA PRO A 135 -4.20 6.15 30.07
C PRO A 135 -4.64 5.86 28.63
N PRO A 136 -4.57 4.59 28.19
CA PRO A 136 -4.97 4.21 26.84
C PRO A 136 -6.49 4.39 26.65
N ILE A 137 -6.88 4.78 25.44
CA ILE A 137 -8.30 4.91 25.08
C ILE A 137 -8.95 3.53 25.12
N PRO A 138 -10.12 3.36 25.76
CA PRO A 138 -10.82 2.09 25.78
C PRO A 138 -11.15 1.59 24.37
N ALA A 139 -10.72 0.37 24.05
CA ALA A 139 -11.04 -0.26 22.79
C ALA A 139 -12.54 -0.58 22.70
N ASN A 140 -13.13 -0.45 21.52
CA ASN A 140 -14.52 -0.82 21.26
C ASN A 140 -14.74 -2.31 21.01
N PHE A 141 -13.71 -3.12 21.24
CA PHE A 141 -13.75 -4.57 21.04
C PHE A 141 -13.11 -5.30 22.22
N THR A 142 -13.44 -6.57 22.34
CA THR A 142 -12.78 -7.53 23.21
C THR A 142 -11.94 -8.49 22.39
N GLU A 143 -10.78 -8.92 22.90
CA GLU A 143 -9.97 -9.97 22.29
C GLU A 143 -9.97 -11.20 23.20
N THR A 144 -10.25 -12.35 22.63
CA THR A 144 -10.26 -13.64 23.33
C THR A 144 -9.30 -14.58 22.63
N ALA A 145 -8.39 -15.20 23.36
CA ALA A 145 -7.50 -16.24 22.83
C ALA A 145 -8.31 -17.44 22.36
N ILE A 146 -7.99 -17.93 21.17
CA ILE A 146 -8.62 -19.11 20.58
C ILE A 146 -7.55 -20.03 20.00
N THR A 147 -7.98 -21.20 19.55
CA THR A 147 -7.10 -22.19 18.91
C THR A 147 -7.37 -22.26 17.40
N LEU A 148 -6.43 -22.82 16.65
CA LEU A 148 -6.51 -22.91 15.18
C LEU A 148 -7.79 -23.62 14.70
N ASN A 149 -8.24 -24.67 15.40
CA ASN A 149 -9.45 -25.41 15.06
C ASN A 149 -10.76 -24.63 15.26
N GLN A 150 -10.70 -23.47 15.87
CA GLN A 150 -11.85 -22.55 15.98
C GLN A 150 -11.89 -21.52 14.82
N ILE A 151 -10.90 -21.55 13.95
CA ILE A 151 -10.91 -20.80 12.70
C ILE A 151 -11.74 -21.56 11.67
N VAL A 152 -12.66 -20.87 11.02
CA VAL A 152 -13.52 -21.47 9.98
C VAL A 152 -13.30 -20.78 8.63
N VAL A 153 -13.58 -21.51 7.56
CA VAL A 153 -13.58 -20.99 6.20
C VAL A 153 -14.51 -19.78 6.12
N GLY A 154 -14.06 -18.73 5.45
CA GLY A 154 -14.79 -17.47 5.31
C GLY A 154 -14.48 -16.43 6.40
N ASN A 155 -13.80 -16.80 7.50
CA ASN A 155 -13.38 -15.81 8.48
C ASN A 155 -12.45 -14.77 7.84
N ARG A 156 -12.67 -13.50 8.17
CA ARG A 156 -11.70 -12.43 7.92
C ARG A 156 -10.64 -12.46 9.00
N VAL A 157 -9.39 -12.40 8.56
CA VAL A 157 -8.24 -12.47 9.45
C VAL A 157 -7.28 -11.31 9.18
N TRP A 158 -6.73 -10.76 10.24
CA TRP A 158 -5.59 -9.86 10.21
C TRP A 158 -4.37 -10.62 10.69
N ILE A 159 -3.37 -10.75 9.84
CA ILE A 159 -2.18 -11.56 10.09
C ILE A 159 -0.99 -10.65 10.26
N ILE A 160 -0.19 -10.89 11.31
CA ILE A 160 1.09 -10.25 11.56
C ILE A 160 2.17 -11.32 11.45
N THR A 161 3.24 -11.03 10.74
CA THR A 161 4.39 -11.91 10.52
C THR A 161 5.70 -11.13 10.65
N ASN A 162 6.82 -11.81 10.63
CA ASN A 162 8.17 -11.21 10.52
C ASN A 162 8.72 -11.27 9.10
N GLU A 163 7.94 -11.75 8.13
CA GLU A 163 8.32 -11.90 6.73
C GLU A 163 7.56 -10.89 5.87
N ASP A 164 8.15 -10.42 4.78
CA ASP A 164 7.48 -9.49 3.84
C ASP A 164 6.33 -10.18 3.11
N THR A 165 5.10 -9.84 3.50
CA THR A 165 3.88 -10.44 2.94
C THR A 165 3.64 -10.12 1.47
N ARG A 166 4.34 -9.15 0.86
CA ARG A 166 4.17 -8.81 -0.56
C ARG A 166 4.80 -9.84 -1.48
N THR A 167 5.90 -10.45 -1.04
CA THR A 167 6.71 -11.38 -1.86
C THR A 167 6.60 -12.83 -1.42
N ALA A 168 6.28 -13.09 -0.15
CA ALA A 168 6.18 -14.44 0.37
C ALA A 168 4.86 -15.11 0.00
N GLU A 169 4.91 -16.23 -0.73
CA GLU A 169 3.75 -17.10 -0.99
C GLU A 169 3.36 -17.93 0.24
N ARG A 170 4.36 -18.22 1.08
CA ARG A 170 4.24 -18.98 2.32
C ARG A 170 5.07 -18.32 3.40
N PHE A 171 4.49 -18.12 4.59
CA PHE A 171 5.16 -17.51 5.73
C PHE A 171 4.58 -17.95 7.07
N THR A 172 5.32 -17.70 8.16
CA THR A 172 4.90 -18.04 9.51
C THR A 172 4.19 -16.85 10.17
N ALA A 173 2.98 -17.07 10.68
CA ALA A 173 2.26 -16.05 11.43
C ALA A 173 2.82 -15.92 12.84
N LYS A 174 3.10 -14.67 13.26
CA LYS A 174 3.33 -14.30 14.63
C LYS A 174 2.02 -14.15 15.39
N SER A 175 1.03 -13.54 14.74
CA SER A 175 -0.30 -13.33 15.33
C SER A 175 -1.38 -13.37 14.24
N ILE A 176 -2.52 -13.92 14.58
CA ILE A 176 -3.73 -13.96 13.74
C ILE A 176 -4.88 -13.40 14.56
N LYS A 177 -5.55 -12.37 14.05
CA LYS A 177 -6.75 -11.79 14.67
C LYS A 177 -7.94 -12.04 13.74
N ILE A 178 -8.98 -12.67 14.26
CA ILE A 178 -10.23 -12.92 13.52
C ILE A 178 -11.20 -11.78 13.85
N GLU A 179 -11.77 -11.19 12.82
CA GLU A 179 -12.85 -10.20 12.93
C GLU A 179 -14.21 -10.90 12.75
N ILE A 180 -15.14 -10.61 13.65
CA ILE A 180 -16.52 -11.12 13.60
C ILE A 180 -17.45 -9.92 13.40
#